data_e35e79f779dd9fe3362c6d0cb0c9e590
#
_entry.id   e35e79f779dd9fe3362c6d0cb0c9e590
#
_cell.length_a   1.000
_cell.length_b   1.000
_cell.length_c   1.000
_cell.angle_alpha   90.00
_cell.angle_beta   90.00
_cell.angle_gamma   90.00
#
_symmetry.space_group_name_H-M   'P 1'
#
loop_
_entity.id
_entity.type
_entity.pdbx_description
1 polymer ?
#
loop_
_entity_poly.entity_id
_entity_poly.type
_entity_poly.pdbx_seq_one_letter_code
_entity_poly.pdbx_strand_id
1 'polypeptide(L)'
;MTDNEKEVMRLLSNRATVRRGFEMLVGLYSEKIYWQVRRIVITHDDANDVVQNAFLKAWLNLDEFENRSKISTWLSRIAINESLDFLRRKQRQSGINTDDEQLIENKIADEYFDGDAIESLLKDAIEQLPDVQRTVFTLRYYEDMKYSDISSIL
;
A
#
# COMPACT_ATOMS: atom_id res chain seq x y z
N MET A 1 9.58 5.90 19.26
CA MET A 1 8.59 6.88 18.75
C MET A 1 9.27 8.21 18.53
N THR A 2 9.17 8.77 17.35
CA THR A 2 9.76 10.07 17.04
C THR A 2 8.98 11.20 17.71
N ASP A 3 9.58 12.39 17.79
CA ASP A 3 8.92 13.56 18.37
C ASP A 3 7.67 13.95 17.57
N ASN A 4 7.72 13.79 16.23
CA ASN A 4 6.57 14.05 15.36
C ASN A 4 5.42 13.08 15.64
N GLU A 5 5.73 11.80 15.85
CA GLU A 5 4.70 10.81 16.21
C GLU A 5 4.06 11.11 17.56
N LYS A 6 4.85 11.52 18.54
CA LYS A 6 4.33 11.92 19.85
C LYS A 6 3.40 13.13 19.73
N GLU A 7 3.78 14.11 18.92
CA GLU A 7 2.95 15.29 18.70
C GLU A 7 1.64 14.94 18.01
N VAL A 8 1.67 14.08 17.00
CA VAL A 8 0.47 13.57 16.35
C VAL A 8 -0.45 12.90 17.37
N MET A 9 0.08 12.01 18.19
CA MET A 9 -0.71 11.31 19.20
C MET A 9 -1.33 12.28 20.21
N ARG A 10 -0.57 13.28 20.62
CA ARG A 10 -1.07 14.32 21.52
C ARG A 10 -2.23 15.09 20.90
N LEU A 11 -2.09 15.49 19.64
CA LEU A 11 -3.14 16.25 18.93
C LEU A 11 -4.38 15.40 18.67
N LEU A 12 -4.21 14.12 18.34
CA LEU A 12 -5.34 13.23 18.07
C LEU A 12 -6.14 12.86 19.31
N SER A 13 -5.56 12.99 20.50
CA SER A 13 -6.23 12.64 21.74
C SER A 13 -7.22 13.70 22.25
N ASN A 14 -7.25 14.88 21.64
CA ASN A 14 -8.12 15.98 22.05
C ASN A 14 -9.03 16.40 20.89
N ARG A 15 -10.33 16.49 21.14
CA ARG A 15 -11.31 16.88 20.12
C ARG A 15 -11.03 18.24 19.50
N ALA A 16 -10.47 19.19 20.25
CA ALA A 16 -10.17 20.53 19.76
C ALA A 16 -9.02 20.53 18.74
N THR A 17 -8.14 19.52 18.78
CA THR A 17 -6.94 19.44 17.95
C THR A 17 -6.88 18.21 17.05
N VAL A 18 -7.90 17.36 17.07
CA VAL A 18 -7.90 16.10 16.32
C VAL A 18 -7.72 16.30 14.83
N ARG A 19 -8.39 17.30 14.26
CA ARG A 19 -8.26 17.61 12.83
C ARG A 19 -6.83 17.99 12.46
N ARG A 20 -6.23 18.84 13.28
CA ARG A 20 -4.84 19.28 13.08
C ARG A 20 -3.87 18.10 13.21
N GLY A 21 -4.11 17.23 14.19
CA GLY A 21 -3.33 16.01 14.37
C GLY A 21 -3.43 15.09 13.16
N PHE A 22 -4.61 14.94 12.60
CA PHE A 22 -4.81 14.13 11.42
C PHE A 22 -4.14 14.74 10.17
N GLU A 23 -4.22 16.04 9.99
CA GLU A 23 -3.51 16.73 8.92
C GLU A 23 -2.00 16.50 9.01
N MET A 24 -1.45 16.56 10.22
CA MET A 24 -0.05 16.26 10.47
C MET A 24 0.28 14.79 10.15
N LEU A 25 -0.59 13.87 10.54
CA LEU A 25 -0.46 12.45 10.23
C LEU A 25 -0.38 12.21 8.71
N VAL A 26 -1.28 12.81 7.96
CA VAL A 26 -1.29 12.73 6.49
C VAL A 26 0.03 13.26 5.92
N GLY A 27 0.48 14.41 6.39
CA GLY A 27 1.74 15.00 5.92
C GLY A 27 2.95 14.12 6.17
N LEU A 28 2.97 13.41 7.30
CA LEU A 28 4.10 12.55 7.67
C LEU A 28 4.13 11.24 6.88
N TYR A 29 2.96 10.67 6.58
CA TYR A 29 2.89 9.29 6.07
C TYR A 29 2.33 9.15 4.66
N SER A 30 1.87 10.22 4.02
CA SER A 30 1.24 10.14 2.69
C SER A 30 2.16 9.54 1.63
N GLU A 31 3.42 9.91 1.63
CA GLU A 31 4.39 9.38 0.66
C GLU A 31 4.65 7.89 0.88
N LYS A 32 4.87 7.49 2.12
CA LYS A 32 5.08 6.09 2.47
C LYS A 32 3.86 5.24 2.10
N ILE A 33 2.68 5.70 2.47
CA ILE A 33 1.43 4.99 2.15
C ILE A 33 1.21 4.94 0.63
N TYR A 34 1.48 6.04 -0.07
CA TYR A 34 1.37 6.05 -1.53
C TYR A 34 2.21 4.94 -2.17
N TRP A 35 3.48 4.78 -1.77
CA TRP A 35 4.34 3.77 -2.36
C TRP A 35 3.96 2.35 -1.96
N GLN A 36 3.47 2.14 -0.75
CA GLN A 36 2.90 0.84 -0.35
C GLN A 36 1.74 0.45 -1.27
N VAL A 37 0.82 1.37 -1.47
CA VAL A 37 -0.36 1.17 -2.32
C VAL A 37 0.05 1.03 -3.79
N ARG A 38 0.95 1.88 -4.26
CA ARG A 38 1.40 1.91 -5.66
C ARG A 38 2.01 0.58 -6.11
N ARG A 39 2.74 -0.08 -5.23
CA ARG A 39 3.34 -1.39 -5.52
C ARG A 39 2.28 -2.50 -5.59
N ILE A 40 1.17 -2.34 -4.92
CA ILE A 40 0.08 -3.33 -4.92
C ILE A 40 -0.86 -3.11 -6.11
N VAL A 41 -1.31 -1.89 -6.34
CA VAL A 41 -2.33 -1.59 -7.37
C VAL A 41 -1.74 -1.18 -8.73
N ILE A 42 -0.45 -0.92 -8.81
CA ILE A 42 0.35 -0.74 -10.01
C ILE A 42 0.30 0.66 -10.61
N THR A 43 -0.89 1.22 -10.91
CA THR A 43 -0.96 2.51 -11.59
C THR A 43 -1.05 3.68 -10.61
N HIS A 44 -0.58 4.84 -11.05
CA HIS A 44 -0.64 6.07 -10.28
C HIS A 44 -2.07 6.51 -9.97
N ASP A 45 -2.95 6.47 -10.97
CA ASP A 45 -4.34 6.91 -10.81
C ASP A 45 -5.08 6.03 -9.80
N ASP A 46 -4.91 4.71 -9.91
CA ASP A 46 -5.50 3.76 -8.96
C ASP A 46 -4.93 3.95 -7.55
N ALA A 47 -3.61 4.18 -7.46
CA ALA A 47 -2.96 4.43 -6.17
C ALA A 47 -3.50 5.69 -5.50
N ASN A 48 -3.68 6.77 -6.25
CA ASN A 48 -4.26 8.00 -5.71
C ASN A 48 -5.65 7.77 -5.14
N ASP A 49 -6.51 7.06 -5.86
CA ASP A 49 -7.87 6.75 -5.41
C ASP A 49 -7.84 5.91 -4.13
N VAL A 50 -7.00 4.89 -4.10
CA VAL A 50 -6.88 4.01 -2.93
C VAL A 50 -6.32 4.76 -1.71
N VAL A 51 -5.31 5.59 -1.90
CA VAL A 51 -4.71 6.39 -0.83
C VAL A 51 -5.75 7.33 -0.22
N GLN A 52 -6.52 8.02 -1.05
CA GLN A 52 -7.60 8.91 -0.57
C GLN A 52 -8.62 8.14 0.25
N ASN A 53 -9.06 6.98 -0.25
CA ASN A 53 -10.01 6.12 0.46
C ASN A 53 -9.42 5.60 1.77
N ALA A 54 -8.14 5.25 1.80
CA ALA A 54 -7.47 4.78 3.00
C ALA A 54 -7.43 5.86 4.09
N PHE A 55 -7.06 7.08 3.73
CA PHE A 55 -7.05 8.19 4.69
C PHE A 55 -8.46 8.58 5.15
N LEU A 56 -9.44 8.51 4.27
CA LEU A 56 -10.84 8.74 4.64
C LEU A 56 -11.30 7.69 5.66
N LYS A 57 -11.01 6.41 5.41
CA LYS A 57 -11.32 5.35 6.36
C LYS A 57 -10.59 5.52 7.69
N ALA A 58 -9.34 5.94 7.65
CA ALA A 58 -8.58 6.23 8.86
C ALA A 58 -9.23 7.34 9.67
N TRP A 59 -9.67 8.40 9.02
CA TRP A 59 -10.40 9.49 9.67
C TRP A 59 -11.69 9.02 10.33
N LEU A 60 -12.50 8.26 9.59
CA LEU A 60 -13.78 7.76 10.06
C LEU A 60 -13.65 6.73 11.19
N ASN A 61 -12.56 6.00 11.23
CA ASN A 61 -12.31 4.94 12.20
C ASN A 61 -11.24 5.31 13.24
N LEU A 62 -10.94 6.58 13.37
CA LEU A 62 -9.89 7.04 14.27
C LEU A 62 -10.17 6.63 15.73
N ASP A 63 -11.45 6.57 16.13
CA ASP A 63 -11.86 6.13 17.46
C ASP A 63 -11.53 4.65 17.72
N GLU A 64 -11.37 3.85 16.67
CA GLU A 64 -11.05 2.42 16.80
C GLU A 64 -9.56 2.17 17.01
N PHE A 65 -8.72 3.20 16.86
CA PHE A 65 -7.30 3.07 17.16
C PHE A 65 -7.07 3.00 18.67
N GLU A 66 -6.66 1.82 19.15
CA GLU A 66 -6.53 1.51 20.57
C GLU A 66 -5.11 1.64 21.14
N ASN A 67 -4.18 2.22 20.40
CA ASN A 67 -2.77 2.34 20.81
C ASN A 67 -2.04 1.01 21.05
N ARG A 68 -2.56 -0.11 20.50
CA ARG A 68 -1.92 -1.42 20.60
C ARG A 68 -0.76 -1.60 19.63
N SER A 69 -0.69 -0.74 18.62
CA SER A 69 0.39 -0.71 17.64
C SER A 69 0.76 0.74 17.39
N LYS A 70 1.84 0.95 16.64
CA LYS A 70 2.16 2.28 16.15
C LYS A 70 1.05 2.74 15.20
N ILE A 71 0.77 4.04 15.21
CA ILE A 71 -0.24 4.60 14.32
C ILE A 71 0.13 4.37 12.84
N SER A 72 1.40 4.38 12.51
CA SER A 72 1.87 4.07 11.15
C SER A 72 1.53 2.65 10.74
N THR A 73 1.63 1.68 11.64
CA THR A 73 1.25 0.28 11.38
C THR A 73 -0.24 0.15 11.17
N TRP A 74 -1.03 0.79 12.02
CA TRP A 74 -2.49 0.82 11.89
C TRP A 74 -2.92 1.42 10.54
N LEU A 75 -2.32 2.55 10.18
CA LEU A 75 -2.59 3.23 8.93
C LEU A 75 -2.19 2.37 7.72
N SER A 76 -1.03 1.71 7.78
CA SER A 76 -0.58 0.80 6.72
C SER A 76 -1.54 -0.37 6.52
N ARG A 77 -2.08 -0.94 7.59
CA ARG A 77 -3.08 -2.02 7.48
C ARG A 77 -4.34 -1.56 6.76
N ILE A 78 -4.82 -0.35 7.08
CA ILE A 78 -5.97 0.23 6.38
C ILE A 78 -5.66 0.37 4.90
N ALA A 79 -4.49 0.90 4.55
CA ALA A 79 -4.09 1.11 3.16
C ALA A 79 -3.94 -0.21 2.39
N ILE A 80 -3.35 -1.23 3.00
CA ILE A 80 -3.19 -2.55 2.39
C ILE A 80 -4.55 -3.20 2.16
N ASN A 81 -5.42 -3.18 3.15
CA ASN A 81 -6.77 -3.73 3.02
C ASN A 81 -7.58 -2.99 1.95
N GLU A 82 -7.45 -1.69 1.87
CA GLU A 82 -8.10 -0.88 0.83
C GLU A 82 -7.58 -1.22 -0.56
N SER A 83 -6.27 -1.47 -0.67
CA SER A 83 -5.64 -1.90 -1.93
C SER A 83 -6.19 -3.25 -2.39
N LEU A 84 -6.31 -4.20 -1.47
CA LEU A 84 -6.84 -5.54 -1.77
C LEU A 84 -8.31 -5.49 -2.15
N ASP A 85 -9.10 -4.68 -1.46
CA ASP A 85 -10.52 -4.49 -1.79
C ASP A 85 -10.67 -3.85 -3.18
N PHE A 86 -9.83 -2.89 -3.50
CA PHE A 86 -9.79 -2.28 -4.82
C PHE A 86 -9.50 -3.31 -5.91
N LEU A 87 -8.49 -4.16 -5.72
CA LEU A 87 -8.14 -5.19 -6.69
C LEU A 87 -9.27 -6.21 -6.87
N ARG A 88 -9.94 -6.59 -5.78
CA ARG A 88 -11.10 -7.50 -5.86
C ARG A 88 -12.25 -6.89 -6.66
N ARG A 89 -12.54 -5.61 -6.46
CA ARG A 89 -13.58 -4.90 -7.22
C ARG A 89 -13.20 -4.78 -8.69
N LYS A 90 -11.96 -4.45 -8.98
CA LYS A 90 -11.44 -4.33 -10.34
C LYS A 90 -11.51 -5.67 -11.08
N GLN A 91 -11.15 -6.76 -10.41
CA GLN A 91 -11.22 -8.10 -10.97
C GLN A 91 -12.66 -8.50 -11.31
N ARG A 92 -13.62 -8.19 -10.45
CA ARG A 92 -15.04 -8.45 -10.71
C ARG A 92 -15.57 -7.67 -11.91
N GLN A 93 -15.12 -6.43 -12.09
CA GLN A 93 -15.56 -5.58 -13.20
C GLN A 93 -14.97 -5.99 -14.54
N SER A 94 -13.71 -6.42 -14.57
CA SER A 94 -13.02 -6.81 -15.79
C SER A 94 -13.33 -8.23 -16.24
N GLY A 95 -13.80 -9.08 -15.33
CA GLY A 95 -14.25 -10.45 -15.62
C GLY A 95 -13.16 -11.45 -15.95
N ILE A 96 -11.98 -11.06 -16.40
CA ILE A 96 -10.95 -12.00 -16.86
C ILE A 96 -9.54 -11.47 -16.68
N ASN A 97 -8.67 -12.32 -16.17
CA ASN A 97 -7.22 -12.12 -16.12
C ASN A 97 -6.57 -12.79 -17.33
N THR A 98 -6.46 -12.12 -18.43
CA THR A 98 -5.82 -12.71 -19.60
C THR A 98 -4.66 -11.88 -20.07
N ASP A 99 -3.68 -12.54 -20.64
CA ASP A 99 -2.58 -11.99 -21.42
C ASP A 99 -1.41 -11.42 -20.64
N ASP A 100 -1.37 -11.58 -19.33
CA ASP A 100 -0.23 -11.15 -18.52
C ASP A 100 1.05 -11.92 -18.87
N GLU A 101 0.92 -13.21 -19.21
CA GLU A 101 2.06 -14.04 -19.61
C GLU A 101 2.71 -13.56 -20.90
N GLN A 102 1.94 -13.12 -21.87
CA GLN A 102 2.47 -12.60 -23.13
C GLN A 102 3.22 -11.30 -22.94
N LEU A 103 2.76 -10.43 -22.05
CA LEU A 103 3.45 -9.19 -21.75
C LEU A 103 4.81 -9.43 -21.12
N ILE A 104 4.92 -10.41 -20.24
CA ILE A 104 6.21 -10.79 -19.62
C ILE A 104 7.16 -11.33 -20.69
N GLU A 105 6.70 -12.24 -21.53
CA GLU A 105 7.49 -12.82 -22.60
C GLU A 105 8.00 -11.76 -23.58
N ASN A 106 7.17 -10.82 -23.98
CA ASN A 106 7.54 -9.75 -24.88
C ASN A 106 8.58 -8.81 -24.28
N LYS A 107 8.48 -8.53 -22.98
CA LYS A 107 9.45 -7.70 -22.28
C LYS A 107 10.80 -8.40 -22.10
N ILE A 108 10.79 -9.71 -21.83
CA ILE A 108 12.01 -10.50 -21.70
C ILE A 108 12.73 -10.65 -23.02
N ALA A 109 12.00 -10.74 -24.12
CA ALA A 109 12.57 -10.92 -25.45
C ALA A 109 13.32 -9.68 -25.99
N ASP A 110 13.10 -8.50 -25.42
CA ASP A 110 13.56 -7.21 -25.94
C ASP A 110 14.72 -6.62 -25.14
N GLU A 111 15.76 -7.45 -24.78
CA GLU A 111 16.65 -7.08 -23.73
C GLU A 111 18.05 -6.68 -23.98
N TYR A 112 18.43 -5.63 -23.28
CA TYR A 112 19.79 -5.17 -23.05
C TYR A 112 20.23 -5.49 -21.61
N PHE A 113 21.34 -6.23 -21.46
CA PHE A 113 21.89 -6.56 -20.14
C PHE A 113 22.72 -5.42 -19.57
N ASP A 114 22.08 -4.53 -18.79
CA ASP A 114 22.77 -3.70 -17.81
C ASP A 114 22.05 -3.83 -16.46
N GLY A 115 22.63 -3.30 -15.40
CA GLY A 115 22.06 -3.41 -14.06
C GLY A 115 20.69 -2.74 -13.91
N ASP A 116 20.50 -1.62 -14.60
CA ASP A 116 19.23 -0.89 -14.59
C ASP A 116 18.14 -1.65 -15.36
N ALA A 117 18.52 -2.32 -16.45
CA ALA A 117 17.62 -3.16 -17.22
C ALA A 117 17.14 -4.36 -16.40
N ILE A 118 18.04 -4.98 -15.61
CA ILE A 118 17.69 -6.11 -14.75
C ILE A 118 16.71 -5.66 -13.66
N GLU A 119 16.95 -4.52 -13.01
CA GLU A 119 16.02 -3.97 -12.01
C GLU A 119 14.66 -3.65 -12.62
N SER A 120 14.64 -3.05 -13.79
CA SER A 120 13.40 -2.75 -14.52
C SER A 120 12.62 -4.00 -14.87
N LEU A 121 13.32 -5.04 -15.33
CA LEU A 121 12.70 -6.34 -15.63
C LEU A 121 12.12 -7.00 -14.40
N LEU A 122 12.86 -6.99 -13.30
CA LEU A 122 12.39 -7.55 -12.05
C LEU A 122 11.13 -6.82 -11.58
N LYS A 123 11.13 -5.49 -11.65
CA LYS A 123 9.97 -4.68 -11.32
C LYS A 123 8.77 -5.05 -12.21
N ASP A 124 8.98 -5.14 -13.52
CA ASP A 124 7.92 -5.51 -14.46
C ASP A 124 7.40 -6.92 -14.19
N ALA A 125 8.28 -7.86 -13.88
CA ALA A 125 7.90 -9.23 -13.55
C ALA A 125 7.05 -9.28 -12.27
N ILE A 126 7.40 -8.49 -11.25
CA ILE A 126 6.63 -8.40 -10.01
C ILE A 126 5.25 -7.81 -10.31
N GLU A 127 5.16 -6.77 -11.12
CA GLU A 127 3.90 -6.15 -11.51
C GLU A 127 2.96 -7.12 -12.24
N GLN A 128 3.52 -8.14 -12.91
CA GLN A 128 2.75 -9.15 -13.61
C GLN A 128 2.33 -10.34 -12.75
N LEU A 129 2.80 -10.42 -11.51
CA LEU A 129 2.34 -11.47 -10.59
C LEU A 129 0.84 -11.35 -10.32
N PRO A 130 0.14 -12.46 -10.11
CA PRO A 130 -1.24 -12.42 -9.63
C PRO A 130 -1.34 -11.56 -8.36
N ASP A 131 -2.51 -10.95 -8.15
CA ASP A 131 -2.70 -9.92 -7.12
C ASP A 131 -2.26 -10.37 -5.73
N VAL A 132 -2.63 -11.57 -5.31
CA VAL A 132 -2.28 -12.09 -3.99
C VAL A 132 -0.77 -12.31 -3.88
N GLN A 133 -0.17 -12.92 -4.90
CA GLN A 133 1.28 -13.19 -4.91
C GLN A 133 2.08 -11.90 -4.92
N ARG A 134 1.67 -10.93 -5.73
CA ARG A 134 2.31 -9.61 -5.77
C ARG A 134 2.20 -8.92 -4.41
N THR A 135 1.06 -8.98 -3.78
CA THR A 135 0.83 -8.39 -2.46
C THR A 135 1.73 -9.04 -1.40
N VAL A 136 1.79 -10.37 -1.36
CA VAL A 136 2.67 -11.09 -0.42
C VAL A 136 4.13 -10.71 -0.65
N PHE A 137 4.57 -10.69 -1.91
CA PHE A 137 5.94 -10.30 -2.25
C PHE A 137 6.25 -8.88 -1.79
N THR A 138 5.36 -7.95 -2.07
CA THR A 138 5.51 -6.54 -1.71
C THR A 138 5.63 -6.36 -0.20
N LEU A 139 4.76 -6.99 0.55
CA LEU A 139 4.76 -6.88 2.01
C LEU A 139 6.01 -7.52 2.62
N ARG A 140 6.46 -8.64 2.07
CA ARG A 140 7.65 -9.31 2.58
C ARG A 140 8.94 -8.57 2.20
N TYR A 141 9.06 -8.19 0.95
CA TYR A 141 10.31 -7.63 0.42
C TYR A 141 10.48 -6.14 0.73
N TYR A 142 9.45 -5.34 0.47
CA TYR A 142 9.55 -3.89 0.66
C TYR A 142 9.19 -3.43 2.07
N GLU A 143 8.25 -4.09 2.71
CA GLU A 143 7.78 -3.71 4.04
C GLU A 143 8.40 -4.53 5.16
N ASP A 144 9.19 -5.55 4.79
CA ASP A 144 9.89 -6.44 5.73
C ASP A 144 8.96 -7.06 6.78
N MET A 145 7.74 -7.37 6.37
CA MET A 145 6.75 -7.99 7.24
C MET A 145 7.00 -9.49 7.40
N LYS A 146 6.73 -10.01 8.58
CA LYS A 146 6.74 -11.46 8.82
C LYS A 146 5.57 -12.13 8.12
N TYR A 147 5.76 -13.35 7.65
CA TYR A 147 4.70 -14.11 6.99
C TYR A 147 3.45 -14.26 7.86
N SER A 148 3.62 -14.41 9.19
CA SER A 148 2.49 -14.48 10.12
C SER A 148 1.66 -13.19 10.10
N ASP A 149 2.31 -12.03 10.02
CA ASP A 149 1.61 -10.74 9.94
C ASP A 149 0.93 -10.57 8.60
N ILE A 150 1.58 -10.97 7.51
CA ILE A 150 0.98 -10.96 6.17
C ILE A 150 -0.26 -11.84 6.14
N SER A 151 -0.17 -13.03 6.70
CA SER A 151 -1.30 -13.97 6.77
C SER A 151 -2.49 -13.39 7.52
N SER A 152 -2.26 -12.60 8.56
CA SER A 152 -3.35 -11.98 9.33
C SER A 152 -4.05 -10.86 8.57
N ILE A 153 -3.37 -10.22 7.61
CA ILE A 153 -3.95 -9.17 6.77
C ILE A 153 -4.76 -9.78 5.62
N LEU A 154 -4.27 -10.87 5.06
CA LEU A 154 -4.94 -11.57 3.97
C LEU A 154 -5.98 -12.54 4.54
#